data_30d6d7d3306e6cc02ef021e089eab8cd
#
_entry.id   30d6d7d3306e6cc02ef021e089eab8cd
#
_cell.length_a   1.000
_cell.length_b   1.000
_cell.length_c   1.000
_cell.angle_alpha   90.00
_cell.angle_beta   90.00
_cell.angle_gamma   90.00
#
_symmetry.space_group_name_H-M   'P 1'
#
loop_
_entity.id
_entity.type
_entity.pdbx_description
1 polymer ?
#
loop_
_entity_poly.entity_id
_entity_poly.type
_entity_poly.pdbx_seq_one_letter_code
_entity_poly.pdbx_strand_id
1 'polypeptide(L)'
;LIRWPGVIPKGSKSKTLIQNIDYAPTFLELAGAKVPKKMQGKSLLKAFKNPSKAPEGWRESIYYAYYGERTHRVAKHDGVRTEKHKLIHFPNTKEWNLFDLENDPQEMNSIHNKPEYQKVLNSLKEIYSESKRKYAANSATIPAHRMDQEWWRNRHRQKVKLAKEGNYDLLFIGDSITHGWENAGKASFEKFYTDRKTLNIGFSGDRTEHVLWRLLNGELPENVNPKVATIMIGTNNTGHAMQD
;
A
#
# COMPACT_ATOMS: atom_id res chain seq x y z
N LEU A 1 1.74 17.23 -20.06
CA LEU A 1 1.70 17.73 -21.42
C LEU A 1 1.69 16.55 -22.39
N ILE A 2 0.73 16.54 -23.34
CA ILE A 2 0.58 15.46 -24.33
C ILE A 2 0.54 16.10 -25.72
N ARG A 3 1.29 15.51 -26.65
CA ARG A 3 1.32 15.94 -28.04
C ARG A 3 1.02 14.76 -28.95
N TRP A 4 -0.04 14.90 -29.77
CA TRP A 4 -0.41 13.91 -30.79
C TRP A 4 -0.95 14.66 -32.03
N PRO A 5 -0.09 15.00 -32.98
CA PRO A 5 -0.48 15.71 -34.20
C PRO A 5 -1.56 14.94 -34.97
N GLY A 6 -2.57 15.66 -35.48
CA GLY A 6 -3.70 15.08 -36.19
C GLY A 6 -4.82 14.51 -35.32
N VAL A 7 -4.59 14.31 -34.00
CA VAL A 7 -5.61 13.79 -33.07
C VAL A 7 -5.95 14.80 -32.00
N ILE A 8 -4.95 15.43 -31.37
CA ILE A 8 -5.16 16.46 -30.35
C ILE A 8 -4.95 17.84 -30.99
N PRO A 9 -5.96 18.71 -30.99
CA PRO A 9 -5.83 20.05 -31.54
C PRO A 9 -4.76 20.87 -30.81
N LYS A 10 -3.98 21.63 -31.55
CA LYS A 10 -2.94 22.49 -30.97
C LYS A 10 -3.55 23.50 -29.97
N GLY A 11 -2.92 23.66 -28.84
CA GLY A 11 -3.34 24.61 -27.80
C GLY A 11 -4.55 24.15 -26.97
N SER A 12 -5.03 22.90 -27.15
CA SER A 12 -6.10 22.35 -26.35
C SER A 12 -5.75 22.35 -24.86
N LYS A 13 -6.75 22.65 -24.03
CA LYS A 13 -6.68 22.51 -22.57
C LYS A 13 -7.81 21.60 -22.12
N SER A 14 -7.57 20.77 -21.11
CA SER A 14 -8.58 19.89 -20.53
C SER A 14 -8.58 20.00 -19.02
N LYS A 15 -9.77 20.00 -18.44
CA LYS A 15 -10.00 19.89 -16.99
C LYS A 15 -10.26 18.44 -16.55
N THR A 16 -10.22 17.49 -17.49
CA THR A 16 -10.42 16.07 -17.18
C THR A 16 -9.40 15.61 -16.16
N LEU A 17 -9.87 15.02 -15.06
CA LEU A 17 -9.02 14.48 -14.00
C LEU A 17 -8.27 13.25 -14.51
N ILE A 18 -6.97 13.37 -14.69
CA ILE A 18 -6.09 12.29 -15.16
C ILE A 18 -5.01 11.96 -14.11
N GLN A 19 -4.50 10.73 -14.16
CA GLN A 19 -3.43 10.24 -13.31
C GLN A 19 -2.37 9.55 -14.16
N ASN A 20 -1.16 9.38 -13.62
CA ASN A 20 -0.08 8.66 -14.29
C ASN A 20 -0.44 7.19 -14.60
N ILE A 21 -1.26 6.55 -13.79
CA ILE A 21 -1.75 5.17 -14.02
C ILE A 21 -2.63 5.04 -15.27
N ASP A 22 -3.09 6.15 -15.86
CA ASP A 22 -3.92 6.17 -17.06
C ASP A 22 -3.09 5.99 -18.35
N TYR A 23 -1.78 6.20 -18.29
CA TYR A 23 -0.91 6.07 -19.46
C TYR A 23 -0.78 4.61 -19.92
N ALA A 24 -0.59 3.66 -19.01
CA ALA A 24 -0.43 2.27 -19.37
C ALA A 24 -1.63 1.70 -20.13
N PRO A 25 -2.90 1.81 -19.65
CA PRO A 25 -4.06 1.37 -20.42
C PRO A 25 -4.22 2.13 -21.73
N THR A 26 -3.83 3.40 -21.79
CA THR A 26 -3.87 4.21 -23.02
C THR A 26 -2.91 3.63 -24.09
N PHE A 27 -1.68 3.29 -23.71
CA PHE A 27 -0.71 2.73 -24.63
C PHE A 27 -1.07 1.32 -25.09
N LEU A 28 -1.63 0.50 -24.19
CA LEU A 28 -2.12 -0.83 -24.56
C LEU A 28 -3.26 -0.73 -25.60
N GLU A 29 -4.22 0.16 -25.38
CA GLU A 29 -5.32 0.36 -26.31
C GLU A 29 -4.83 0.91 -27.68
N LEU A 30 -3.86 1.82 -27.68
CA LEU A 30 -3.20 2.32 -28.89
C LEU A 30 -2.49 1.22 -29.67
N ALA A 31 -1.88 0.27 -28.97
CA ALA A 31 -1.20 -0.88 -29.57
C ALA A 31 -2.15 -1.99 -30.01
N GLY A 32 -3.47 -1.83 -29.83
CA GLY A 32 -4.45 -2.87 -30.10
C GLY A 32 -4.40 -4.04 -29.11
N ALA A 33 -3.71 -3.87 -27.97
CA ALA A 33 -3.56 -4.90 -26.96
C ALA A 33 -4.72 -4.84 -25.94
N LYS A 34 -5.07 -5.99 -25.36
CA LYS A 34 -6.11 -6.07 -24.34
C LYS A 34 -5.64 -5.42 -23.03
N VAL A 35 -6.39 -4.45 -22.53
CA VAL A 35 -6.16 -3.86 -21.22
C VAL A 35 -6.56 -4.85 -20.11
N PRO A 36 -5.64 -5.25 -19.21
CA PRO A 36 -5.95 -6.15 -18.11
C PRO A 36 -7.04 -5.59 -17.18
N LYS A 37 -7.99 -6.41 -16.77
CA LYS A 37 -9.11 -6.00 -15.88
C LYS A 37 -8.65 -5.46 -14.52
N LYS A 38 -7.45 -5.85 -14.05
CA LYS A 38 -6.86 -5.39 -12.78
C LYS A 38 -6.25 -3.98 -12.85
N MET A 39 -6.09 -3.39 -14.04
CA MET A 39 -5.60 -2.03 -14.16
C MET A 39 -6.62 -1.03 -13.63
N GLN A 40 -6.21 -0.18 -12.70
CA GLN A 40 -7.06 0.85 -12.09
C GLN A 40 -7.16 2.12 -12.96
N GLY A 41 -6.17 2.35 -13.84
CA GLY A 41 -6.18 3.46 -14.78
C GLY A 41 -7.24 3.31 -15.87
N LYS A 42 -7.64 4.42 -16.47
CA LYS A 42 -8.57 4.50 -17.61
C LYS A 42 -7.86 5.03 -18.83
N SER A 43 -8.11 4.45 -20.00
CA SER A 43 -7.54 4.96 -21.25
C SER A 43 -7.99 6.39 -21.55
N LEU A 44 -7.03 7.21 -21.94
CA LEU A 44 -7.20 8.63 -22.27
C LEU A 44 -7.67 8.87 -23.73
N LEU A 45 -7.80 7.83 -24.56
CA LEU A 45 -8.08 7.99 -25.99
C LEU A 45 -9.37 8.80 -26.26
N LYS A 46 -10.42 8.55 -25.47
CA LYS A 46 -11.67 9.32 -25.60
C LYS A 46 -11.47 10.80 -25.20
N ALA A 47 -10.67 11.06 -24.17
CA ALA A 47 -10.36 12.42 -23.74
C ALA A 47 -9.47 13.17 -24.75
N PHE A 48 -8.60 12.47 -25.47
CA PHE A 48 -7.77 13.08 -26.54
C PHE A 48 -8.61 13.54 -27.74
N LYS A 49 -9.63 12.77 -28.10
CA LYS A 49 -10.53 13.12 -29.21
C LYS A 49 -11.41 14.33 -28.91
N ASN A 50 -11.73 14.58 -27.64
CA ASN A 50 -12.51 15.74 -27.19
C ASN A 50 -11.92 16.32 -25.90
N PRO A 51 -10.84 17.12 -25.98
CA PRO A 51 -10.16 17.65 -24.80
C PRO A 51 -11.01 18.61 -23.94
N SER A 52 -12.03 19.22 -24.51
CA SER A 52 -12.87 20.21 -23.82
C SER A 52 -13.91 19.59 -22.88
N LYS A 53 -14.16 18.28 -23.00
CA LYS A 53 -15.19 17.58 -22.21
C LYS A 53 -14.65 16.25 -21.70
N ALA A 54 -14.87 15.98 -20.41
CA ALA A 54 -14.57 14.65 -19.85
C ALA A 54 -15.45 13.58 -20.54
N PRO A 55 -14.88 12.39 -20.83
CA PRO A 55 -15.66 11.29 -21.37
C PRO A 55 -16.81 10.91 -20.43
N GLU A 56 -17.91 10.43 -20.99
CA GLU A 56 -19.04 9.90 -20.21
C GLU A 56 -18.58 8.81 -19.24
N GLY A 57 -19.07 8.84 -17.99
CA GLY A 57 -18.65 7.91 -16.92
C GLY A 57 -17.19 8.09 -16.49
N TRP A 58 -16.59 9.24 -16.78
CA TRP A 58 -15.26 9.55 -16.27
C TRP A 58 -15.31 9.79 -14.77
N ARG A 59 -14.11 9.67 -14.12
CA ARG A 59 -14.00 9.91 -12.67
C ARG A 59 -14.25 11.38 -12.32
N GLU A 60 -14.95 11.60 -11.23
CA GLU A 60 -15.19 12.93 -10.65
C GLU A 60 -14.20 13.25 -9.53
N SER A 61 -13.49 12.23 -9.05
CA SER A 61 -12.44 12.36 -8.04
C SER A 61 -11.26 11.43 -8.31
N ILE A 62 -10.11 11.78 -7.79
CA ILE A 62 -8.91 10.93 -7.74
C ILE A 62 -8.47 10.78 -6.29
N TYR A 63 -8.10 9.54 -5.91
CA TYR A 63 -7.38 9.26 -4.68
C TYR A 63 -5.89 9.29 -4.95
N TYR A 64 -5.12 9.84 -4.02
CA TYR A 64 -3.67 9.84 -4.06
C TYR A 64 -3.11 9.54 -2.69
N ALA A 65 -1.92 8.94 -2.63
CA ALA A 65 -1.22 8.65 -1.39
C ALA A 65 0.29 8.85 -1.56
N TYR A 66 0.90 9.47 -0.56
CA TYR A 66 2.34 9.55 -0.39
C TYR A 66 2.71 8.85 0.92
N TYR A 67 3.41 7.74 0.82
CA TYR A 67 3.68 6.86 1.96
C TYR A 67 4.80 7.38 2.89
N GLY A 68 5.46 8.46 2.50
CA GLY A 68 6.54 9.08 3.25
C GLY A 68 7.85 8.29 3.13
N GLU A 69 8.91 8.98 2.78
CA GLU A 69 10.26 8.46 2.84
C GLU A 69 11.14 9.45 3.60
N ARG A 70 12.12 8.93 4.33
CA ARG A 70 13.05 9.76 5.12
C ARG A 70 13.83 10.77 4.27
N THR A 71 14.01 10.47 2.97
CA THR A 71 14.83 11.26 2.04
C THR A 71 14.20 12.59 1.63
N HIS A 72 12.87 12.68 1.53
CA HIS A 72 12.22 13.86 0.96
C HIS A 72 11.70 14.87 1.98
N ARG A 73 11.80 14.62 3.28
CA ARG A 73 11.31 15.48 4.36
C ARG A 73 9.85 15.92 4.21
N VAL A 74 9.05 15.16 3.47
CA VAL A 74 7.62 15.38 3.29
C VAL A 74 6.85 14.42 4.19
N ALA A 75 5.90 14.94 4.94
CA ALA A 75 5.06 14.13 5.81
C ALA A 75 4.21 13.14 4.99
N LYS A 76 4.07 11.91 5.52
CA LYS A 76 3.13 10.94 4.97
C LYS A 76 1.74 11.56 4.90
N HIS A 77 1.09 11.48 3.75
CA HIS A 77 -0.25 11.99 3.55
C HIS A 77 -0.99 11.22 2.44
N ASP A 78 -2.29 11.25 2.51
CA ASP A 78 -3.18 10.76 1.47
C ASP A 78 -4.37 11.72 1.30
N GLY A 79 -5.17 11.53 0.28
CA GLY A 79 -6.28 12.44 0.08
C GLY A 79 -7.06 12.18 -1.19
N VAL A 80 -8.01 13.07 -1.45
CA VAL A 80 -8.79 13.08 -2.67
C VAL A 80 -8.78 14.46 -3.31
N ARG A 81 -8.84 14.48 -4.64
CA ARG A 81 -8.98 15.68 -5.42
C ARG A 81 -10.17 15.55 -6.37
N THR A 82 -10.99 16.57 -6.40
CA THR A 82 -12.02 16.81 -7.42
C THR A 82 -11.55 17.91 -8.37
N GLU A 83 -12.40 18.34 -9.28
CA GLU A 83 -12.09 19.52 -10.12
C GLU A 83 -11.93 20.79 -9.26
N LYS A 84 -12.79 20.96 -8.24
CA LYS A 84 -12.89 22.20 -7.44
C LYS A 84 -12.14 22.18 -6.12
N HIS A 85 -12.01 21.02 -5.51
CA HIS A 85 -11.45 20.92 -4.16
C HIS A 85 -10.38 19.84 -4.04
N LYS A 86 -9.49 20.03 -3.07
CA LYS A 86 -8.50 19.02 -2.67
C LYS A 86 -8.55 18.84 -1.16
N LEU A 87 -8.74 17.59 -0.72
CA LEU A 87 -8.68 17.20 0.69
C LEU A 87 -7.42 16.41 0.92
N ILE A 88 -6.64 16.80 1.95
CA ILE A 88 -5.42 16.11 2.38
C ILE A 88 -5.61 15.62 3.81
N HIS A 89 -5.22 14.39 4.08
CA HIS A 89 -5.17 13.80 5.39
C HIS A 89 -3.72 13.45 5.76
N PHE A 90 -3.29 13.87 6.94
CA PHE A 90 -2.00 13.53 7.54
C PHE A 90 -2.21 12.50 8.65
N PRO A 91 -2.02 11.19 8.39
CA PRO A 91 -2.39 10.15 9.35
C PRO A 91 -1.58 10.19 10.65
N ASN A 92 -0.33 10.68 10.62
CA ASN A 92 0.51 10.74 11.81
C ASN A 92 0.06 11.81 12.82
N THR A 93 -0.45 12.95 12.33
CA THR A 93 -0.95 14.07 13.16
C THR A 93 -2.47 14.09 13.25
N LYS A 94 -3.16 13.25 12.46
CA LYS A 94 -4.63 13.21 12.31
C LYS A 94 -5.22 14.54 11.81
N GLU A 95 -4.41 15.32 11.12
CA GLU A 95 -4.81 16.62 10.57
C GLU A 95 -5.45 16.48 9.19
N TRP A 96 -6.32 17.43 8.90
CA TRP A 96 -6.96 17.58 7.60
C TRP A 96 -6.69 18.97 7.05
N ASN A 97 -6.42 19.04 5.74
CA ASN A 97 -6.39 20.29 5.01
C ASN A 97 -7.37 20.20 3.83
N LEU A 98 -8.15 21.27 3.63
CA LEU A 98 -9.08 21.42 2.53
C LEU A 98 -8.73 22.68 1.75
N PHE A 99 -8.64 22.57 0.43
CA PHE A 99 -8.34 23.68 -0.47
C PHE A 99 -9.43 23.85 -1.52
N ASP A 100 -9.81 25.09 -1.78
CA ASP A 100 -10.65 25.51 -2.89
C ASP A 100 -9.76 25.87 -4.09
N LEU A 101 -9.67 24.97 -5.06
CA LEU A 101 -8.76 25.10 -6.20
C LEU A 101 -9.22 26.16 -7.24
N GLU A 102 -10.45 26.65 -7.14
CA GLU A 102 -10.94 27.74 -7.99
C GLU A 102 -10.48 29.11 -7.45
N ASN A 103 -10.50 29.28 -6.11
CA ASN A 103 -10.13 30.52 -5.44
C ASN A 103 -8.69 30.54 -4.93
N ASP A 104 -8.11 29.37 -4.67
CA ASP A 104 -6.73 29.18 -4.19
C ASP A 104 -6.03 28.06 -4.97
N PRO A 105 -5.71 28.28 -6.26
CA PRO A 105 -5.06 27.27 -7.10
C PRO A 105 -3.63 26.94 -6.66
N GLN A 106 -3.03 27.74 -5.78
CA GLN A 106 -1.71 27.51 -5.21
C GLN A 106 -1.73 26.71 -3.89
N GLU A 107 -2.94 26.39 -3.38
CA GLU A 107 -3.12 25.60 -2.15
C GLU A 107 -2.43 26.24 -0.92
N MET A 108 -2.49 27.58 -0.79
CA MET A 108 -1.81 28.33 0.26
C MET A 108 -2.64 28.44 1.54
N ASN A 109 -3.98 28.37 1.45
CA ASN A 109 -4.87 28.66 2.57
C ASN A 109 -5.86 27.51 2.78
N SER A 110 -5.63 26.70 3.78
CA SER A 110 -6.58 25.64 4.16
C SER A 110 -7.86 26.23 4.75
N ILE A 111 -8.98 25.77 4.23
CA ILE A 111 -10.33 26.22 4.61
C ILE A 111 -11.08 25.17 5.45
N HIS A 112 -10.42 24.13 5.93
CA HIS A 112 -11.03 22.99 6.63
C HIS A 112 -11.77 23.36 7.93
N ASN A 113 -11.40 24.48 8.57
CA ASN A 113 -12.02 24.98 9.81
C ASN A 113 -13.14 26.00 9.56
N LYS A 114 -13.38 26.39 8.31
CA LYS A 114 -14.40 27.40 8.00
C LYS A 114 -15.80 26.78 8.02
N PRO A 115 -16.76 27.35 8.79
CA PRO A 115 -18.11 26.80 8.94
C PRO A 115 -18.85 26.62 7.59
N GLU A 116 -18.71 27.55 6.67
CA GLU A 116 -19.33 27.52 5.36
C GLU A 116 -18.88 26.36 4.46
N TYR A 117 -17.70 25.78 4.74
CA TYR A 117 -17.14 24.64 3.99
C TYR A 117 -17.34 23.29 4.67
N GLN A 118 -17.99 23.21 5.84
CA GLN A 118 -18.17 21.94 6.57
C GLN A 118 -18.97 20.90 5.77
N LYS A 119 -19.93 21.32 4.97
CA LYS A 119 -20.69 20.42 4.08
C LYS A 119 -19.78 19.78 3.01
N VAL A 120 -18.91 20.60 2.41
CA VAL A 120 -17.94 20.16 1.40
C VAL A 120 -16.91 19.23 2.04
N LEU A 121 -16.39 19.58 3.21
CA LEU A 121 -15.44 18.77 3.96
C LEU A 121 -16.00 17.37 4.28
N ASN A 122 -17.24 17.29 4.75
CA ASN A 122 -17.88 16.03 5.08
C ASN A 122 -18.09 15.15 3.85
N SER A 123 -18.59 15.72 2.76
CA SER A 123 -18.76 15.01 1.48
C SER A 123 -17.42 14.48 0.94
N LEU A 124 -16.36 15.29 1.02
CA LEU A 124 -15.02 14.84 0.58
C LEU A 124 -14.40 13.78 1.50
N LYS A 125 -14.72 13.77 2.80
CA LYS A 125 -14.32 12.71 3.72
C LYS A 125 -15.02 11.38 3.41
N GLU A 126 -16.26 11.41 2.96
CA GLU A 126 -16.98 10.22 2.47
C GLU A 126 -16.29 9.67 1.21
N ILE A 127 -16.07 10.52 0.20
CA ILE A 127 -15.36 10.16 -1.03
C ILE A 127 -13.95 9.62 -0.73
N TYR A 128 -13.25 10.24 0.23
CA TYR A 128 -11.94 9.79 0.68
C TYR A 128 -12.03 8.38 1.28
N SER A 129 -12.97 8.15 2.18
CA SER A 129 -13.12 6.86 2.87
C SER A 129 -13.44 5.73 1.89
N GLU A 130 -14.33 5.97 0.92
CA GLU A 130 -14.65 5.01 -0.14
C GLU A 130 -13.44 4.75 -1.07
N SER A 131 -12.78 5.83 -1.49
CA SER A 131 -11.60 5.73 -2.37
C SER A 131 -10.45 5.03 -1.69
N LYS A 132 -10.23 5.31 -0.41
CA LYS A 132 -9.19 4.64 0.38
C LYS A 132 -9.44 3.15 0.47
N ARG A 133 -10.65 2.72 0.80
CA ARG A 133 -11.01 1.29 0.80
C ARG A 133 -10.79 0.62 -0.55
N LYS A 134 -11.04 1.34 -1.63
CA LYS A 134 -10.95 0.80 -3.00
C LYS A 134 -9.53 0.78 -3.56
N TYR A 135 -8.73 1.80 -3.30
CA TYR A 135 -7.48 2.05 -4.00
C TYR A 135 -6.23 2.03 -3.11
N ALA A 136 -6.37 2.27 -1.81
CA ALA A 136 -5.21 2.21 -0.94
C ALA A 136 -4.67 0.78 -0.93
N ALA A 137 -3.38 0.66 -1.19
CA ALA A 137 -2.71 -0.60 -1.00
C ALA A 137 -2.81 -0.96 0.49
N ASN A 138 -3.34 -2.14 0.78
CA ASN A 138 -3.29 -2.65 2.14
C ASN A 138 -1.82 -2.96 2.46
N SER A 139 -1.19 -2.12 3.28
CA SER A 139 0.22 -2.27 3.63
C SER A 139 0.52 -3.63 4.28
N ALA A 140 -0.48 -4.27 4.88
CA ALA A 140 -0.36 -5.61 5.43
C ALA A 140 -0.06 -6.71 4.38
N THR A 141 -0.30 -6.42 3.10
CA THR A 141 -0.07 -7.34 1.97
C THR A 141 1.15 -6.96 1.10
N ILE A 142 1.82 -5.85 1.42
CA ILE A 142 3.01 -5.39 0.70
C ILE A 142 4.24 -5.82 1.47
N PRO A 143 5.10 -6.71 0.92
CA PRO A 143 6.28 -7.17 1.62
C PRO A 143 7.14 -6.01 2.12
N ALA A 144 7.44 -6.01 3.42
CA ALA A 144 8.24 -4.98 4.05
C ALA A 144 9.24 -5.61 5.04
N HIS A 145 10.42 -5.03 5.18
CA HIS A 145 11.46 -5.51 6.08
C HIS A 145 11.70 -4.58 7.26
N ARG A 146 12.41 -5.11 8.25
CA ARG A 146 12.92 -4.38 9.41
C ARG A 146 14.45 -4.53 9.51
N MET A 147 15.12 -4.54 8.35
CA MET A 147 16.57 -4.75 8.23
C MET A 147 17.42 -3.62 8.87
N ASP A 148 16.81 -2.47 9.14
CA ASP A 148 17.37 -1.37 9.92
C ASP A 148 17.54 -1.76 11.41
N GLN A 149 16.77 -2.71 11.92
CA GLN A 149 16.87 -3.23 13.28
C GLN A 149 17.87 -4.37 13.32
N GLU A 150 18.97 -4.19 14.05
CA GLU A 150 20.09 -5.14 14.08
C GLU A 150 19.65 -6.53 14.55
N TRP A 151 18.90 -6.64 15.65
CA TRP A 151 18.44 -7.92 16.18
C TRP A 151 17.59 -8.68 15.16
N TRP A 152 16.70 -7.98 14.45
CA TRP A 152 15.82 -8.58 13.44
C TRP A 152 16.62 -9.07 12.24
N ARG A 153 17.56 -8.26 11.75
CA ARG A 153 18.46 -8.60 10.65
C ARG A 153 19.32 -9.83 10.98
N ASN A 154 19.88 -9.89 12.20
CA ASN A 154 20.72 -11.01 12.65
C ASN A 154 19.88 -12.28 12.78
N ARG A 155 18.68 -12.21 13.36
CA ARG A 155 17.76 -13.33 13.45
C ARG A 155 17.33 -13.81 12.06
N HIS A 156 16.97 -12.92 11.15
CA HIS A 156 16.63 -13.28 9.78
C HIS A 156 17.77 -14.07 9.10
N ARG A 157 19.00 -13.57 9.16
CA ARG A 157 20.17 -14.26 8.59
C ARG A 157 20.36 -15.64 9.20
N GLN A 158 20.20 -15.77 10.51
CA GLN A 158 20.27 -17.05 11.21
C GLN A 158 19.18 -18.02 10.71
N LYS A 159 17.94 -17.56 10.62
CA LYS A 159 16.82 -18.42 10.17
C LYS A 159 16.95 -18.83 8.70
N VAL A 160 17.43 -17.95 7.84
CA VAL A 160 17.76 -18.28 6.44
C VAL A 160 18.83 -19.36 6.37
N LYS A 161 19.88 -19.27 7.20
CA LYS A 161 20.93 -20.31 7.27
C LYS A 161 20.36 -21.64 7.70
N LEU A 162 19.61 -21.67 8.82
CA LEU A 162 18.98 -22.88 9.33
C LEU A 162 18.02 -23.50 8.31
N ALA A 163 17.21 -22.68 7.64
CA ALA A 163 16.29 -23.16 6.61
C ALA A 163 17.00 -23.85 5.44
N LYS A 164 18.16 -23.32 5.01
CA LYS A 164 18.95 -23.90 3.92
C LYS A 164 19.67 -25.20 4.30
N GLU A 165 20.12 -25.31 5.55
CA GLU A 165 20.92 -26.43 6.05
C GLU A 165 20.05 -27.58 6.58
N GLY A 166 18.81 -27.31 6.98
CA GLY A 166 17.96 -28.26 7.66
C GLY A 166 16.94 -28.94 6.73
N ASN A 167 16.45 -30.08 7.22
CA ASN A 167 15.29 -30.76 6.69
C ASN A 167 14.19 -30.72 7.76
N TYR A 168 13.21 -29.85 7.58
CA TYR A 168 12.17 -29.58 8.57
C TYR A 168 10.82 -30.14 8.13
N ASP A 169 10.19 -30.90 9.02
CA ASP A 169 8.86 -31.46 8.83
C ASP A 169 7.76 -30.52 9.32
N LEU A 170 8.10 -29.58 10.23
CA LEU A 170 7.17 -28.63 10.85
C LEU A 170 7.74 -27.22 10.87
N LEU A 171 6.95 -26.24 10.41
CA LEU A 171 7.28 -24.82 10.52
C LEU A 171 6.34 -24.09 11.49
N PHE A 172 6.93 -23.25 12.33
CA PHE A 172 6.22 -22.29 13.15
C PHE A 172 6.48 -20.89 12.61
N ILE A 173 5.45 -20.27 12.03
CA ILE A 173 5.52 -18.95 11.39
C ILE A 173 4.70 -17.97 12.22
N GLY A 174 5.27 -16.81 12.58
CA GLY A 174 4.51 -15.83 13.35
C GLY A 174 5.29 -14.68 13.93
N ASP A 175 4.70 -14.06 14.93
CA ASP A 175 5.22 -12.89 15.65
C ASP A 175 5.87 -13.26 17.02
N SER A 176 5.71 -12.39 18.03
CA SER A 176 6.27 -12.60 19.37
C SER A 176 5.73 -13.84 20.07
N ILE A 177 4.49 -14.22 19.81
CA ILE A 177 3.87 -15.40 20.42
C ILE A 177 4.60 -16.66 19.92
N THR A 178 4.85 -16.71 18.61
CA THR A 178 5.63 -17.81 17.99
C THR A 178 7.10 -17.73 18.39
N HIS A 179 7.70 -16.55 18.43
CA HIS A 179 9.10 -16.38 18.91
C HIS A 179 9.26 -16.85 20.37
N GLY A 180 8.24 -16.66 21.19
CA GLY A 180 8.23 -17.03 22.60
C GLY A 180 8.46 -18.51 22.88
N TRP A 181 8.24 -19.41 21.91
CA TRP A 181 8.59 -20.82 22.01
C TRP A 181 10.09 -21.09 22.17
N GLU A 182 10.94 -20.16 21.79
CA GLU A 182 12.40 -20.24 22.01
C GLU A 182 12.84 -19.66 23.37
N ASN A 183 11.90 -19.03 24.10
CA ASN A 183 12.13 -18.37 25.39
C ASN A 183 11.23 -18.98 26.49
N ALA A 184 10.13 -18.30 26.81
CA ALA A 184 9.20 -18.73 27.85
C ALA A 184 8.58 -20.12 27.57
N GLY A 185 8.36 -20.46 26.32
CA GLY A 185 7.82 -21.75 25.88
C GLY A 185 8.88 -22.85 25.67
N LYS A 186 10.17 -22.57 25.91
CA LYS A 186 11.30 -23.44 25.52
C LYS A 186 11.16 -24.88 26.04
N ALA A 187 10.83 -25.05 27.30
CA ALA A 187 10.70 -26.39 27.89
C ALA A 187 9.60 -27.23 27.21
N SER A 188 8.49 -26.59 26.88
CA SER A 188 7.39 -27.24 26.12
C SER A 188 7.78 -27.50 24.68
N PHE A 189 8.49 -26.57 24.05
CA PHE A 189 8.98 -26.74 22.68
C PHE A 189 9.95 -27.93 22.59
N GLU A 190 10.92 -28.02 23.50
CA GLU A 190 11.86 -29.11 23.56
C GLU A 190 11.18 -30.47 23.82
N LYS A 191 10.18 -30.48 24.72
CA LYS A 191 9.46 -31.72 25.05
C LYS A 191 8.58 -32.23 23.90
N PHE A 192 7.95 -31.36 23.14
CA PHE A 192 6.90 -31.79 22.18
C PHE A 192 7.28 -31.63 20.72
N TYR A 193 8.28 -30.79 20.38
CA TYR A 193 8.52 -30.41 19.00
C TYR A 193 9.95 -30.63 18.49
N THR A 194 10.94 -30.88 19.36
CA THR A 194 12.33 -31.11 18.93
C THR A 194 12.44 -32.30 18.00
N ASP A 195 11.83 -33.43 18.40
CA ASP A 195 11.88 -34.68 17.62
C ASP A 195 11.10 -34.60 16.30
N ARG A 196 10.32 -33.54 16.10
CA ARG A 196 9.52 -33.31 14.90
C ARG A 196 10.23 -32.52 13.82
N LYS A 197 11.53 -32.31 13.95
CA LYS A 197 12.32 -31.47 13.02
C LYS A 197 11.66 -30.12 12.78
N THR A 198 11.43 -29.40 13.86
CA THR A 198 10.68 -28.13 13.83
C THR A 198 11.61 -26.95 13.65
N LEU A 199 11.29 -26.06 12.70
CA LEU A 199 11.90 -24.75 12.56
C LEU A 199 10.94 -23.67 13.03
N ASN A 200 11.36 -22.88 14.02
CA ASN A 200 10.63 -21.73 14.49
C ASN A 200 11.16 -20.47 13.77
N ILE A 201 10.30 -19.84 12.96
CA ILE A 201 10.55 -18.55 12.29
C ILE A 201 9.59 -17.46 12.80
N GLY A 202 9.32 -17.45 14.10
CA GLY A 202 8.63 -16.37 14.80
C GLY A 202 9.55 -15.18 15.07
N PHE A 203 9.08 -13.96 14.89
CA PHE A 203 9.81 -12.72 15.15
C PHE A 203 8.96 -11.73 15.94
N SER A 204 9.44 -11.30 17.10
CA SER A 204 8.72 -10.35 17.96
C SER A 204 8.37 -9.04 17.23
N GLY A 205 7.12 -8.64 17.35
CA GLY A 205 6.61 -7.39 16.76
C GLY A 205 6.41 -7.44 15.25
N ASP A 206 6.58 -8.63 14.62
CA ASP A 206 6.31 -8.76 13.18
C ASP A 206 4.82 -8.64 12.88
N ARG A 207 4.55 -8.10 11.71
CA ARG A 207 3.25 -7.99 11.07
C ARG A 207 3.22 -8.87 9.83
N THR A 208 2.08 -9.02 9.20
CA THR A 208 1.90 -9.89 8.02
C THR A 208 2.87 -9.54 6.89
N GLU A 209 3.09 -8.26 6.60
CA GLU A 209 4.04 -7.78 5.60
C GLU A 209 5.50 -8.15 5.89
N HIS A 210 5.89 -8.20 7.17
CA HIS A 210 7.23 -8.61 7.57
C HIS A 210 7.43 -10.11 7.36
N VAL A 211 6.46 -10.91 7.77
CA VAL A 211 6.46 -12.37 7.53
C VAL A 211 6.53 -12.64 6.04
N LEU A 212 5.69 -12.00 5.24
CA LEU A 212 5.67 -12.16 3.78
C LEU A 212 7.05 -11.83 3.17
N TRP A 213 7.67 -10.72 3.61
CA TRP A 213 8.99 -10.35 3.13
C TRP A 213 10.04 -11.43 3.48
N ARG A 214 10.05 -11.94 4.71
CA ARG A 214 11.03 -12.94 5.16
C ARG A 214 10.92 -14.27 4.40
N LEU A 215 9.68 -14.72 4.15
CA LEU A 215 9.43 -15.92 3.36
C LEU A 215 9.94 -15.77 1.93
N LEU A 216 9.71 -14.60 1.30
CA LEU A 216 10.19 -14.28 -0.05
C LEU A 216 11.71 -14.06 -0.10
N ASN A 217 12.37 -13.79 1.04
CA ASN A 217 13.79 -13.48 1.12
C ASN A 217 14.60 -14.57 1.85
N GLY A 218 14.20 -15.82 1.69
CA GLY A 218 15.03 -17.00 1.96
C GLY A 218 14.71 -17.78 3.22
N GLU A 219 13.70 -17.42 4.04
CA GLU A 219 13.28 -18.26 5.18
C GLU A 219 12.41 -19.46 4.74
N LEU A 220 11.96 -19.47 3.49
CA LEU A 220 11.29 -20.61 2.85
C LEU A 220 11.97 -20.91 1.49
N PRO A 221 13.19 -21.45 1.47
CA PRO A 221 13.85 -21.82 0.22
C PRO A 221 13.17 -23.05 -0.41
N GLU A 222 13.37 -23.28 -1.70
CA GLU A 222 12.73 -24.36 -2.47
C GLU A 222 12.96 -25.76 -1.90
N ASN A 223 14.06 -25.99 -1.21
CA ASN A 223 14.39 -27.26 -0.57
C ASN A 223 13.64 -27.51 0.76
N VAL A 224 12.97 -26.51 1.31
CA VAL A 224 12.15 -26.63 2.52
C VAL A 224 10.72 -26.96 2.15
N ASN A 225 10.34 -28.20 2.36
CA ASN A 225 9.00 -28.72 2.08
C ASN A 225 8.40 -29.36 3.35
N PRO A 226 7.93 -28.54 4.31
CA PRO A 226 7.39 -29.04 5.55
C PRO A 226 6.08 -29.77 5.34
N LYS A 227 5.85 -30.82 6.13
CA LYS A 227 4.56 -31.55 6.13
C LYS A 227 3.44 -30.72 6.74
N VAL A 228 3.80 -29.85 7.69
CA VAL A 228 2.84 -28.96 8.40
C VAL A 228 3.48 -27.61 8.63
N ALA A 229 2.72 -26.55 8.42
CA ALA A 229 3.07 -25.20 8.85
C ALA A 229 1.96 -24.62 9.73
N THR A 230 2.33 -24.06 10.87
CA THR A 230 1.42 -23.26 11.71
C THR A 230 1.70 -21.79 11.48
N ILE A 231 0.65 -21.00 11.30
CA ILE A 231 0.76 -19.55 11.07
C ILE A 231 -0.05 -18.84 12.13
N MET A 232 0.62 -18.00 12.95
CA MET A 232 -0.01 -17.17 13.95
C MET A 232 0.53 -15.75 13.84
N ILE A 233 -0.23 -14.88 13.17
CA ILE A 233 0.18 -13.52 12.80
C ILE A 233 -1.05 -12.61 12.67
N GLY A 234 -0.86 -11.30 12.77
CA GLY A 234 -1.90 -10.30 12.57
C GLY A 234 -2.18 -9.41 13.78
N THR A 235 -1.89 -9.88 14.98
CA THR A 235 -2.09 -9.11 16.23
C THR A 235 -1.40 -7.73 16.17
N ASN A 236 -0.18 -7.67 15.61
CA ASN A 236 0.55 -6.41 15.48
C ASN A 236 0.04 -5.52 14.32
N ASN A 237 -0.69 -6.07 13.36
CA ASN A 237 -1.34 -5.27 12.32
C ASN A 237 -2.51 -4.48 12.92
N THR A 238 -3.43 -5.13 13.62
CA THR A 238 -4.59 -4.50 14.23
C THR A 238 -4.26 -3.70 15.48
N GLY A 239 -3.42 -4.25 16.37
CA GLY A 239 -3.12 -3.63 17.68
C GLY A 239 -2.17 -2.43 17.61
N HIS A 240 -1.19 -2.42 16.72
CA HIS A 240 -0.15 -1.39 16.67
C HIS A 240 -0.14 -0.58 15.37
N ALA A 241 -0.54 -1.15 14.26
CA ALA A 241 -0.47 -0.49 12.96
C ALA A 241 -1.83 0.01 12.46
N MET A 242 -2.93 -0.34 13.14
CA MET A 242 -4.32 -0.02 12.72
C MET A 242 -4.54 -0.36 11.23
N GLN A 243 -4.04 -1.52 10.83
CA GLN A 243 -4.21 -2.07 9.49
C GLN A 243 -5.39 -3.04 9.55
N ASP A 244 -6.56 -2.58 9.18
CA ASP A 244 -7.81 -3.39 9.14
C ASP A 244 -7.96 -4.10 7.79
#